data_ece7ecc3e9b1af8544a550f9a0052d51
#
_entry.id   ece7ecc3e9b1af8544a550f9a0052d51
#
_cell.length_a   1.000
_cell.length_b   1.000
_cell.length_c   1.000
_cell.angle_alpha   90.00
_cell.angle_beta   90.00
_cell.angle_gamma   90.00
#
_symmetry.space_group_name_H-M   'P 1'
#
loop_
_entity.id
_entity.type
_entity.pdbx_description
1 polymer ?
#
loop_
_entity_poly.entity_id
_entity_poly.type
_entity_poly.pdbx_seq_one_letter_code
_entity_poly.pdbx_strand_id
1 'polypeptide(L)'
;LYTQGQIKSSRNHYALFQLLVNKEALAADGQTVLMDSLIEESYKNAYEVTKDLKEGVILAVETLANEALYYMKHITHRPFGKKHIEADGTIAYDETDDDFEAEVKDDCLTIVYRLLFILFAESRPELEILPTGDEVYKRGYSFEALRDLEQVRLISDETRNSYFFDDSIKHLFAILSKGFHKDDEA
;
A
#
# COMPACT_ATOMS: atom_id res chain seq x y z
N LEU A 1 34.63 12.51 -11.90
CA LEU A 1 34.68 13.29 -10.65
C LEU A 1 33.49 12.87 -9.79
N TYR A 2 33.74 12.00 -8.80
CA TYR A 2 32.70 11.58 -7.87
C TYR A 2 32.34 12.73 -6.93
N THR A 3 31.04 12.90 -6.67
CA THR A 3 30.59 13.87 -5.67
C THR A 3 30.99 13.43 -4.25
N GLN A 4 31.10 14.35 -3.32
CA GLN A 4 31.49 14.05 -1.92
C GLN A 4 30.55 13.03 -1.26
N GLY A 5 29.27 12.98 -1.66
CA GLY A 5 28.29 12.00 -1.20
C GLY A 5 28.57 10.58 -1.73
N GLN A 6 28.98 10.44 -2.99
CA GLN A 6 29.35 9.16 -3.58
C GLN A 6 30.62 8.58 -2.95
N ILE A 7 31.60 9.43 -2.60
CA ILE A 7 32.82 9.02 -1.90
C ILE A 7 32.48 8.49 -0.51
N LYS A 8 31.56 9.12 0.22
CA LYS A 8 31.13 8.70 1.55
C LYS A 8 30.37 7.38 1.49
N SER A 9 29.49 7.17 0.51
CA SER A 9 28.79 5.91 0.26
C SER A 9 29.77 4.79 -0.08
N SER A 10 30.75 5.03 -0.95
CA SER A 10 31.77 4.05 -1.33
C SER A 10 32.62 3.61 -0.14
N ARG A 11 32.99 4.52 0.76
CA ARG A 11 33.71 4.17 2.01
C ARG A 11 32.90 3.29 2.93
N ASN A 12 31.61 3.54 3.06
CA ASN A 12 30.73 2.71 3.88
C ASN A 12 30.58 1.30 3.30
N HIS A 13 30.44 1.17 1.99
CA HIS A 13 30.39 -0.14 1.33
C HIS A 13 31.70 -0.91 1.49
N TYR A 14 32.85 -0.25 1.39
CA TYR A 14 34.13 -0.88 1.60
C TYR A 14 34.34 -1.33 3.07
N ALA A 15 33.92 -0.52 4.03
CA ALA A 15 33.98 -0.89 5.45
C ALA A 15 33.07 -2.08 5.76
N LEU A 16 31.85 -2.10 5.19
CA LEU A 16 30.95 -3.24 5.27
C LEU A 16 31.55 -4.51 4.65
N PHE A 17 32.14 -4.38 3.46
CA PHE A 17 32.81 -5.49 2.80
C PHE A 17 33.96 -6.01 3.65
N GLN A 18 34.81 -5.15 4.20
CA GLN A 18 35.90 -5.56 5.12
C GLN A 18 35.36 -6.26 6.36
N LEU A 19 34.27 -5.80 6.94
CA LEU A 19 33.65 -6.42 8.10
C LEU A 19 33.17 -7.84 7.81
N LEU A 20 32.60 -8.07 6.62
CA LEU A 20 32.02 -9.34 6.19
C LEU A 20 33.08 -10.37 5.74
N VAL A 21 34.23 -9.91 5.22
CA VAL A 21 35.25 -10.78 4.58
C VAL A 21 36.53 -10.84 5.40
N ASN A 22 36.57 -10.31 6.62
CA ASN A 22 37.75 -10.41 7.48
C ASN A 22 37.91 -11.85 7.99
N LYS A 23 39.13 -12.17 8.41
CA LYS A 23 39.49 -13.51 8.90
C LYS A 23 38.60 -13.97 10.07
N GLU A 24 38.24 -13.04 10.96
CA GLU A 24 37.43 -13.32 12.14
C GLU A 24 35.98 -13.60 11.78
N ALA A 25 35.43 -12.89 10.76
CA ALA A 25 34.10 -13.12 10.27
C ALA A 25 33.93 -14.44 9.49
N LEU A 26 35.00 -14.92 8.87
CA LEU A 26 35.03 -16.15 8.05
C LEU A 26 35.60 -17.37 8.81
N ALA A 27 36.31 -17.15 9.93
CA ALA A 27 36.87 -18.22 10.71
C ALA A 27 35.84 -18.78 11.70
N ALA A 28 35.43 -20.01 11.49
CA ALA A 28 34.60 -20.75 12.42
C ALA A 28 35.47 -21.41 13.49
N ASP A 29 35.66 -20.77 14.63
CA ASP A 29 36.19 -21.41 15.83
C ASP A 29 35.07 -22.19 16.58
N GLY A 30 34.42 -23.11 15.89
CA GLY A 30 33.34 -23.94 16.46
C GLY A 30 32.01 -23.20 16.68
N GLN A 31 31.88 -21.96 16.23
CA GLN A 31 30.65 -21.18 16.22
C GLN A 31 30.21 -20.87 14.77
N THR A 32 28.93 -20.57 14.61
CA THR A 32 28.38 -20.14 13.32
C THR A 32 29.17 -18.97 12.76
N VAL A 33 29.56 -19.07 11.50
CA VAL A 33 30.22 -17.98 10.78
C VAL A 33 29.28 -16.75 10.78
N LEU A 34 29.81 -15.55 11.03
CA LEU A 34 29.04 -14.31 11.07
C LEU A 34 28.15 -14.15 9.84
N MET A 35 28.65 -14.52 8.67
CA MET A 35 27.87 -14.48 7.42
C MET A 35 26.64 -15.38 7.48
N ASP A 36 26.78 -16.60 7.99
CA ASP A 36 25.66 -17.54 8.09
C ASP A 36 24.60 -17.04 9.06
N SER A 37 25.01 -16.46 10.19
CA SER A 37 24.06 -15.86 11.15
C SER A 37 23.34 -14.66 10.58
N LEU A 38 24.01 -13.79 9.80
CA LEU A 38 23.38 -12.64 9.12
C LEU A 38 22.42 -13.09 8.01
N ILE A 39 22.76 -14.14 7.29
CA ILE A 39 21.90 -14.73 6.27
C ILE A 39 20.65 -15.31 6.93
N GLU A 40 20.80 -16.08 7.99
CA GLU A 40 19.68 -16.67 8.73
C GLU A 40 18.77 -15.58 9.33
N GLU A 41 19.34 -14.55 9.94
CA GLU A 41 18.59 -13.40 10.46
C GLU A 41 17.86 -12.64 9.35
N SER A 42 18.50 -12.45 8.19
CA SER A 42 17.90 -11.83 7.03
C SER A 42 16.68 -12.61 6.50
N TYR A 43 16.79 -13.94 6.42
CA TYR A 43 15.66 -14.80 6.03
C TYR A 43 14.53 -14.75 7.06
N LYS A 44 14.86 -14.77 8.34
CA LYS A 44 13.86 -14.66 9.41
C LYS A 44 13.12 -13.33 9.33
N ASN A 45 13.84 -12.21 9.20
CA ASN A 45 13.24 -10.89 9.07
C ASN A 45 12.37 -10.78 7.82
N ALA A 46 12.81 -11.30 6.68
CA ALA A 46 12.04 -11.32 5.45
C ALA A 46 10.73 -12.14 5.60
N TYR A 47 10.80 -13.27 6.30
CA TYR A 47 9.62 -14.09 6.58
C TYR A 47 8.63 -13.37 7.50
N GLU A 48 9.10 -12.74 8.58
CA GLU A 48 8.26 -11.99 9.52
C GLU A 48 7.57 -10.81 8.82
N VAL A 49 8.31 -10.02 8.04
CA VAL A 49 7.74 -8.90 7.25
C VAL A 49 6.69 -9.41 6.25
N THR A 50 6.95 -10.52 5.59
CA THR A 50 5.98 -11.11 4.63
C THR A 50 4.72 -11.57 5.33
N LYS A 51 4.85 -12.16 6.53
CA LYS A 51 3.72 -12.57 7.35
C LYS A 51 2.88 -11.38 7.79
N ASP A 52 3.50 -10.35 8.33
CA ASP A 52 2.84 -9.14 8.81
C ASP A 52 2.12 -8.41 7.66
N LEU A 53 2.77 -8.33 6.48
CA LEU A 53 2.15 -7.77 5.28
C LEU A 53 0.91 -8.57 4.86
N LYS A 54 0.99 -9.91 4.87
CA LYS A 54 -0.15 -10.76 4.55
C LYS A 54 -1.32 -10.53 5.50
N GLU A 55 -1.05 -10.49 6.81
CA GLU A 55 -2.07 -10.23 7.83
C GLU A 55 -2.69 -8.83 7.65
N GLY A 56 -1.86 -7.82 7.36
CA GLY A 56 -2.31 -6.46 7.07
C GLY A 56 -3.19 -6.37 5.83
N VAL A 57 -2.84 -7.09 4.75
CA VAL A 57 -3.66 -7.14 3.53
C VAL A 57 -5.01 -7.79 3.79
N ILE A 58 -5.04 -8.91 4.53
CA ILE A 58 -6.29 -9.58 4.89
C ILE A 58 -7.20 -8.61 5.67
N LEU A 59 -6.68 -7.99 6.72
CA LEU A 59 -7.41 -7.03 7.53
C LEU A 59 -7.93 -5.83 6.72
N ALA A 60 -7.12 -5.31 5.79
CA ALA A 60 -7.51 -4.21 4.93
C ALA A 60 -8.67 -4.60 4.00
N VAL A 61 -8.61 -5.78 3.39
CA VAL A 61 -9.68 -6.31 2.52
C VAL A 61 -10.96 -6.53 3.31
N GLU A 62 -10.89 -7.15 4.48
CA GLU A 62 -12.05 -7.36 5.36
C GLU A 62 -12.69 -6.03 5.79
N THR A 63 -11.87 -5.05 6.16
CA THR A 63 -12.36 -3.72 6.56
C THR A 63 -13.05 -3.01 5.41
N LEU A 64 -12.45 -2.99 4.21
CA LEU A 64 -13.03 -2.37 3.03
C LEU A 64 -14.33 -3.06 2.60
N ALA A 65 -14.36 -4.40 2.59
CA ALA A 65 -15.53 -5.16 2.22
C ALA A 65 -16.69 -4.89 3.20
N ASN A 66 -16.44 -4.96 4.50
CA ASN A 66 -17.43 -4.70 5.52
C ASN A 66 -18.00 -3.28 5.42
N GLU A 67 -17.15 -2.28 5.20
CA GLU A 67 -17.60 -0.90 5.05
C GLU A 67 -18.38 -0.68 3.75
N ALA A 68 -17.96 -1.30 2.65
CA ALA A 68 -18.68 -1.24 1.38
C ALA A 68 -20.09 -1.85 1.50
N LEU A 69 -20.21 -3.02 2.12
CA LEU A 69 -21.49 -3.69 2.35
C LEU A 69 -22.38 -2.88 3.31
N TYR A 70 -21.79 -2.35 4.38
CA TYR A 70 -22.50 -1.48 5.31
C TYR A 70 -23.06 -0.23 4.61
N TYR A 71 -22.24 0.43 3.78
CA TYR A 71 -22.63 1.60 3.01
C TYR A 71 -23.76 1.29 2.02
N MET A 72 -23.66 0.18 1.28
CA MET A 72 -24.71 -0.26 0.37
C MET A 72 -26.02 -0.50 1.10
N LYS A 73 -25.97 -1.18 2.24
CA LYS A 73 -27.16 -1.59 3.01
C LYS A 73 -27.83 -0.42 3.74
N HIS A 74 -27.05 0.42 4.41
CA HIS A 74 -27.57 1.40 5.37
C HIS A 74 -27.61 2.83 4.85
N ILE A 75 -26.77 3.18 3.89
CA ILE A 75 -26.65 4.55 3.40
C ILE A 75 -27.32 4.70 2.03
N THR A 76 -26.94 3.87 1.07
CA THR A 76 -27.51 3.96 -0.28
C THR A 76 -28.79 3.15 -0.47
N HIS A 77 -29.07 2.22 0.45
CA HIS A 77 -30.16 1.24 0.35
C HIS A 77 -30.19 0.53 -1.00
N ARG A 78 -29.02 0.30 -1.59
CA ARG A 78 -28.88 -0.44 -2.84
C ARG A 78 -28.95 -1.93 -2.55
N PRO A 79 -29.82 -2.67 -3.29
CA PRO A 79 -29.77 -4.11 -3.22
C PRO A 79 -28.42 -4.62 -3.76
N PHE A 80 -27.82 -5.56 -3.08
CA PHE A 80 -26.57 -6.22 -3.45
C PHE A 80 -26.69 -7.74 -3.29
N GLY A 81 -25.78 -8.47 -3.88
CA GLY A 81 -25.84 -9.92 -3.95
C GLY A 81 -26.34 -10.42 -5.29
N LYS A 82 -26.46 -11.72 -5.42
CA LYS A 82 -26.93 -12.36 -6.65
C LYS A 82 -28.43 -12.19 -6.84
N LYS A 83 -28.79 -11.57 -7.96
CA LYS A 83 -30.19 -11.34 -8.33
C LYS A 83 -30.84 -12.65 -8.75
N HIS A 84 -32.00 -12.98 -8.18
CA HIS A 84 -32.87 -14.06 -8.64
C HIS A 84 -34.33 -13.60 -8.65
N ILE A 85 -35.16 -14.35 -9.37
CA ILE A 85 -36.61 -14.08 -9.48
C ILE A 85 -37.32 -15.16 -8.68
N GLU A 86 -38.11 -14.75 -7.71
CA GLU A 86 -38.93 -15.64 -6.91
C GLU A 86 -40.14 -16.19 -7.71
N ALA A 87 -40.79 -17.22 -7.17
CA ALA A 87 -41.92 -17.87 -7.84
C ALA A 87 -43.13 -16.95 -8.09
N ASP A 88 -43.25 -15.87 -7.34
CA ASP A 88 -44.30 -14.84 -7.48
C ASP A 88 -43.92 -13.72 -8.48
N GLY A 89 -42.70 -13.80 -9.08
CA GLY A 89 -42.17 -12.81 -10.01
C GLY A 89 -41.46 -11.64 -9.35
N THR A 90 -41.29 -11.63 -8.02
CA THR A 90 -40.54 -10.61 -7.32
C THR A 90 -39.02 -10.80 -7.54
N ILE A 91 -38.28 -9.68 -7.53
CA ILE A 91 -36.84 -9.71 -7.61
C ILE A 91 -36.27 -9.74 -6.20
N ALA A 92 -35.55 -10.82 -5.88
CA ALA A 92 -34.79 -10.94 -4.64
C ALA A 92 -33.29 -10.96 -4.91
N TYR A 93 -32.51 -10.71 -3.86
CA TYR A 93 -31.07 -10.68 -3.92
C TYR A 93 -30.51 -11.58 -2.81
N ASP A 94 -29.61 -12.49 -3.19
CA ASP A 94 -28.91 -13.36 -2.26
C ASP A 94 -27.59 -12.68 -1.84
N GLU A 95 -27.58 -12.17 -0.62
CA GLU A 95 -26.41 -11.47 -0.03
C GLU A 95 -25.27 -12.45 0.34
N THR A 96 -25.54 -13.77 0.38
CA THR A 96 -24.59 -14.82 0.79
C THR A 96 -24.12 -15.68 -0.38
N ASP A 97 -24.33 -15.22 -1.61
CA ASP A 97 -23.88 -15.94 -2.80
C ASP A 97 -22.34 -15.90 -2.91
N ASP A 98 -21.71 -17.06 -3.06
CA ASP A 98 -20.25 -17.22 -3.12
C ASP A 98 -19.61 -16.43 -4.28
N ASP A 99 -20.30 -16.30 -5.43
CA ASP A 99 -19.79 -15.55 -6.57
C ASP A 99 -19.77 -14.04 -6.25
N PHE A 100 -20.79 -13.55 -5.56
CA PHE A 100 -20.84 -12.15 -5.11
C PHE A 100 -19.78 -11.86 -4.05
N GLU A 101 -19.58 -12.75 -3.07
CA GLU A 101 -18.50 -12.60 -2.09
C GLU A 101 -17.13 -12.58 -2.76
N ALA A 102 -16.90 -13.42 -3.77
CA ALA A 102 -15.67 -13.45 -4.53
C ALA A 102 -15.46 -12.14 -5.30
N GLU A 103 -16.50 -11.58 -5.92
CA GLU A 103 -16.43 -10.29 -6.64
C GLU A 103 -16.06 -9.14 -5.71
N VAL A 104 -16.72 -9.02 -4.56
CA VAL A 104 -16.42 -7.98 -3.55
C VAL A 104 -14.98 -8.10 -3.05
N LYS A 105 -14.54 -9.33 -2.77
CA LYS A 105 -13.15 -9.59 -2.35
C LYS A 105 -12.14 -9.17 -3.41
N ASP A 106 -12.38 -9.50 -4.67
CA ASP A 106 -11.45 -9.18 -5.77
C ASP A 106 -11.40 -7.67 -6.04
N ASP A 107 -12.51 -6.96 -5.91
CA ASP A 107 -12.58 -5.50 -6.00
C ASP A 107 -11.78 -4.86 -4.85
N CYS A 108 -11.98 -5.31 -3.62
CA CYS A 108 -11.23 -4.83 -2.46
C CYS A 108 -9.73 -5.12 -2.58
N LEU A 109 -9.35 -6.32 -3.03
CA LEU A 109 -7.96 -6.68 -3.31
C LEU A 109 -7.34 -5.76 -4.37
N THR A 110 -8.09 -5.44 -5.42
CA THR A 110 -7.63 -4.53 -6.47
C THR A 110 -7.32 -3.14 -5.90
N ILE A 111 -8.17 -2.61 -5.02
CA ILE A 111 -7.93 -1.33 -4.34
C ILE A 111 -6.68 -1.41 -3.47
N VAL A 112 -6.57 -2.44 -2.62
CA VAL A 112 -5.42 -2.63 -1.72
C VAL A 112 -4.13 -2.73 -2.51
N TYR A 113 -4.08 -3.51 -3.60
CA TYR A 113 -2.87 -3.61 -4.43
C TYR A 113 -2.48 -2.31 -5.10
N ARG A 114 -3.45 -1.51 -5.56
CA ARG A 114 -3.17 -0.17 -6.10
C ARG A 114 -2.56 0.76 -5.05
N LEU A 115 -3.09 0.74 -3.84
CA LEU A 115 -2.55 1.53 -2.74
C LEU A 115 -1.14 1.07 -2.34
N LEU A 116 -0.91 -0.24 -2.22
CA LEU A 116 0.41 -0.81 -1.95
C LEU A 116 1.43 -0.45 -3.04
N PHE A 117 1.01 -0.46 -4.31
CA PHE A 117 1.88 -0.04 -5.42
C PHE A 117 2.28 1.42 -5.30
N ILE A 118 1.36 2.32 -4.96
CA ILE A 118 1.65 3.74 -4.75
C ILE A 118 2.61 3.91 -3.59
N LEU A 119 2.34 3.28 -2.43
CA LEU A 119 3.22 3.32 -1.26
C LEU A 119 4.63 2.81 -1.60
N PHE A 120 4.72 1.73 -2.36
CA PHE A 120 6.01 1.21 -2.83
C PHE A 120 6.73 2.22 -3.73
N ALA A 121 6.03 2.80 -4.70
CA ALA A 121 6.60 3.77 -5.63
C ALA A 121 7.05 5.06 -4.92
N GLU A 122 6.30 5.53 -3.92
CA GLU A 122 6.68 6.69 -3.09
C GLU A 122 7.89 6.38 -2.19
N SER A 123 8.00 5.15 -1.70
CA SER A 123 9.14 4.71 -0.87
C SER A 123 10.44 4.51 -1.67
N ARG A 124 10.37 4.53 -3.00
CA ARG A 124 11.48 4.26 -3.91
C ARG A 124 11.66 5.37 -4.95
N PRO A 125 12.08 6.57 -4.50
CA PRO A 125 12.30 7.72 -5.41
C PRO A 125 13.26 7.43 -6.57
N GLU A 126 14.19 6.50 -6.35
CA GLU A 126 15.18 6.09 -7.36
C GLU A 126 14.57 5.39 -8.58
N LEU A 127 13.32 4.93 -8.49
CA LEU A 127 12.61 4.32 -9.62
C LEU A 127 11.97 5.35 -10.55
N GLU A 128 11.90 6.62 -10.12
CA GLU A 128 11.33 7.74 -10.89
C GLU A 128 9.91 7.46 -11.44
N ILE A 129 9.15 6.58 -10.76
CA ILE A 129 7.77 6.24 -11.14
C ILE A 129 6.82 7.40 -10.80
N LEU A 130 7.06 8.07 -9.67
CA LEU A 130 6.28 9.18 -9.17
C LEU A 130 7.20 10.40 -8.97
N PRO A 131 6.68 11.62 -9.14
CA PRO A 131 7.47 12.85 -8.98
C PRO A 131 7.69 13.18 -7.50
N THR A 132 8.23 12.22 -6.74
CA THR A 132 8.49 12.34 -5.30
C THR A 132 9.51 13.43 -4.95
N GLY A 133 10.24 13.95 -5.93
CA GLY A 133 11.11 15.12 -5.78
C GLY A 133 10.37 16.47 -5.80
N ASP A 134 9.13 16.50 -6.27
CA ASP A 134 8.33 17.71 -6.40
C ASP A 134 7.55 18.01 -5.09
N GLU A 135 7.69 19.23 -4.56
CA GLU A 135 7.01 19.64 -3.33
C GLU A 135 5.49 19.75 -3.47
N VAL A 136 4.98 20.05 -4.67
CA VAL A 136 3.54 20.13 -4.94
C VAL A 136 2.96 18.71 -4.86
N TYR A 137 3.63 17.74 -5.48
CA TYR A 137 3.22 16.34 -5.38
C TYR A 137 3.24 15.87 -3.92
N LYS A 138 4.36 16.06 -3.21
CA LYS A 138 4.51 15.59 -1.83
C LYS A 138 3.43 16.10 -0.89
N ARG A 139 3.11 17.39 -0.99
CA ARG A 139 2.17 18.03 -0.05
C ARG A 139 0.72 17.94 -0.46
N GLY A 140 0.44 17.82 -1.77
CA GLY A 140 -0.91 17.90 -2.30
C GLY A 140 -1.48 16.58 -2.80
N TYR A 141 -0.63 15.67 -3.23
CA TYR A 141 -1.08 14.49 -3.97
C TYR A 141 -0.51 13.18 -3.44
N SER A 142 0.56 13.19 -2.65
CA SER A 142 1.18 11.95 -2.17
C SER A 142 0.24 11.19 -1.23
N PHE A 143 0.31 9.87 -1.30
CA PHE A 143 -0.42 9.01 -0.37
C PHE A 143 0.11 9.16 1.06
N GLU A 144 1.39 9.49 1.22
CA GLU A 144 1.98 9.80 2.52
C GLU A 144 1.32 11.03 3.18
N ALA A 145 1.04 12.10 2.40
CA ALA A 145 0.32 13.26 2.91
C ALA A 145 -1.13 12.91 3.33
N LEU A 146 -1.79 12.00 2.62
CA LEU A 146 -3.12 11.50 3.01
C LEU A 146 -3.06 10.67 4.30
N ARG A 147 -2.02 9.85 4.48
CA ARG A 147 -1.81 9.08 5.72
C ARG A 147 -1.64 9.96 6.95
N ASP A 148 -1.01 11.10 6.80
CA ASP A 148 -0.84 12.05 7.92
C ASP A 148 -2.18 12.58 8.43
N LEU A 149 -3.22 12.61 7.60
CA LEU A 149 -4.58 12.97 7.99
C LEU A 149 -5.26 11.93 8.89
N GLU A 150 -4.79 10.68 8.92
CA GLU A 150 -5.26 9.67 9.87
C GLU A 150 -5.09 10.14 11.33
N GLN A 151 -4.07 10.95 11.58
CA GLN A 151 -3.80 11.50 12.91
C GLN A 151 -4.73 12.65 13.28
N VAL A 152 -5.49 13.19 12.33
CA VAL A 152 -6.43 14.28 12.56
C VAL A 152 -7.71 13.71 13.18
N ARG A 153 -8.03 14.15 14.39
CA ARG A 153 -9.24 13.72 15.09
C ARG A 153 -10.49 14.27 14.38
N LEU A 154 -11.29 13.37 13.85
CA LEU A 154 -12.60 13.73 13.27
C LEU A 154 -13.58 14.06 14.36
N ILE A 155 -13.92 15.36 14.54
CA ILE A 155 -14.71 15.86 15.68
C ILE A 155 -16.19 15.93 15.35
N SER A 156 -16.56 16.19 14.08
CA SER A 156 -17.96 16.34 13.66
C SER A 156 -18.43 15.19 12.76
N ASP A 157 -19.73 14.95 12.74
CA ASP A 157 -20.33 13.95 11.86
C ASP A 157 -20.15 14.32 10.37
N GLU A 158 -20.09 15.61 10.04
CA GLU A 158 -19.80 16.08 8.68
C GLU A 158 -18.39 15.70 8.25
N THR A 159 -17.39 15.79 9.14
CA THR A 159 -16.02 15.39 8.82
C THR A 159 -15.88 13.87 8.75
N ARG A 160 -16.62 13.11 9.54
CA ARG A 160 -16.62 11.63 9.48
C ARG A 160 -17.22 11.10 8.21
N ASN A 161 -18.23 11.77 7.68
CA ASN A 161 -18.94 11.37 6.46
C ASN A 161 -18.47 12.13 5.22
N SER A 162 -17.31 12.79 5.28
CA SER A 162 -16.76 13.51 4.13
C SER A 162 -16.15 12.54 3.12
N TYR A 163 -16.26 12.89 1.83
CA TYR A 163 -15.65 12.13 0.72
C TYR A 163 -14.21 12.54 0.43
N PHE A 164 -13.56 13.30 1.31
CA PHE A 164 -12.23 13.86 1.06
C PHE A 164 -11.19 12.80 0.70
N PHE A 165 -11.13 11.69 1.43
CA PHE A 165 -10.20 10.59 1.13
C PHE A 165 -10.51 9.92 -0.19
N ASP A 166 -11.78 9.64 -0.45
CA ASP A 166 -12.24 9.01 -1.69
C ASP A 166 -11.91 9.89 -2.91
N ASP A 167 -12.23 11.17 -2.83
CA ASP A 167 -11.93 12.13 -3.89
C ASP A 167 -10.43 12.30 -4.11
N SER A 168 -9.63 12.34 -3.04
CA SER A 168 -8.19 12.45 -3.11
C SER A 168 -7.55 11.21 -3.75
N ILE A 169 -7.97 10.01 -3.36
CA ILE A 169 -7.48 8.75 -3.94
C ILE A 169 -7.90 8.63 -5.41
N LYS A 170 -9.13 8.96 -5.75
CA LYS A 170 -9.61 8.99 -7.14
C LYS A 170 -8.81 9.96 -8.00
N HIS A 171 -8.52 11.14 -7.44
CA HIS A 171 -7.71 12.14 -8.13
C HIS A 171 -6.28 11.66 -8.36
N LEU A 172 -5.67 11.05 -7.35
CA LEU A 172 -4.35 10.45 -7.47
C LEU A 172 -4.32 9.34 -8.54
N PHE A 173 -5.29 8.44 -8.55
CA PHE A 173 -5.41 7.41 -9.59
C PHE A 173 -5.64 8.00 -10.98
N ALA A 174 -6.39 9.09 -11.09
CA ALA A 174 -6.59 9.77 -12.36
C ALA A 174 -5.29 10.39 -12.89
N ILE A 175 -4.49 11.02 -12.04
CA ILE A 175 -3.17 11.55 -12.38
C ILE A 175 -2.25 10.44 -12.86
N LEU A 176 -2.20 9.31 -12.14
CA LEU A 176 -1.37 8.16 -12.50
C LEU A 176 -1.77 7.52 -13.83
N SER A 177 -3.07 7.46 -14.14
CA SER A 177 -3.57 6.83 -15.36
C SER A 177 -3.50 7.72 -16.59
N LYS A 178 -3.69 9.04 -16.44
CA LYS A 178 -3.77 10.02 -17.53
C LYS A 178 -2.50 10.85 -17.71
N GLY A 179 -1.60 10.80 -16.73
CA GLY A 179 -0.47 11.72 -16.62
C GLY A 179 -0.88 13.07 -16.05
N PHE A 180 0.13 13.81 -15.63
CA PHE A 180 -0.04 15.20 -15.21
C PHE A 180 0.21 16.10 -16.42
N HIS A 181 -0.85 16.62 -17.00
CA HIS A 181 -0.75 17.67 -18.00
C HIS A 181 -0.85 19.01 -17.29
N LYS A 182 0.23 19.76 -17.31
CA LYS A 182 0.18 21.20 -17.04
C LYS A 182 -0.53 21.78 -18.26
N ASP A 183 -1.74 22.33 -18.07
CA ASP A 183 -2.41 23.04 -19.16
C ASP A 183 -1.45 24.10 -19.64
N ASP A 184 -1.03 24.00 -20.89
CA ASP A 184 -0.24 25.04 -21.54
C ASP A 184 -1.12 26.28 -21.50
N GLU A 185 -0.68 27.28 -20.73
CA GLU A 185 -1.27 28.62 -20.77
C GLU A 185 -1.20 29.11 -22.22
N ALA A 186 -2.35 29.18 -22.87
CA ALA A 186 -2.53 29.77 -24.17
C ALA A 186 -2.39 31.30 -24.14
#